data_649b64549355ca4dda0be780658c9c44
#
_entry.id   649b64549355ca4dda0be780658c9c44
#
_cell.length_a   1.000
_cell.length_b   1.000
_cell.length_c   1.000
_cell.angle_alpha   90.00
_cell.angle_beta   90.00
_cell.angle_gamma   90.00
#
_symmetry.space_group_name_H-M   'P 1'
#
loop_
_entity.id
_entity.type
_entity.pdbx_description
1 polymer ?
#
loop_
_entity_poly.entity_id
_entity_poly.type
_entity_poly.pdbx_seq_one_letter_code
_entity_poly.pdbx_strand_id
1 'polypeptide(L)'
;MNICVCCGEVIPEGKQVCHNCERKVGAIKDSGERTRFETGAVRDMHEGKGDMASLPNAAILRLSKHYENGAKKYGRWNYTKGIPVSSFIDSALRHIFKYLDGWDDEDHISAAAFNILGAMEMEAKHKELIDIPTREGKNTFDYK
;
A
#
# COMPACT_ATOMS: atom_id res chain seq x y z
N MET A 1 27.50 -19.84 -25.26
CA MET A 1 27.48 -18.89 -24.14
C MET A 1 26.07 -18.31 -24.01
N ASN A 2 25.56 -18.28 -22.80
CA ASN A 2 24.25 -17.72 -22.52
C ASN A 2 24.37 -16.27 -22.02
N ILE A 3 23.27 -15.55 -22.02
CA ILE A 3 23.21 -14.18 -21.49
C ILE A 3 22.28 -14.18 -20.27
N CYS A 4 22.71 -13.56 -19.20
CA CYS A 4 21.91 -13.38 -18.00
C CYS A 4 20.62 -12.60 -18.33
N VAL A 5 19.47 -13.19 -18.09
CA VAL A 5 18.16 -12.59 -18.38
C VAL A 5 17.84 -11.33 -17.56
N CYS A 6 18.60 -11.10 -16.47
CA CYS A 6 18.38 -9.95 -15.58
C CYS A 6 19.27 -8.74 -15.89
N CYS A 7 20.53 -8.93 -16.30
CA CYS A 7 21.49 -7.83 -16.47
C CYS A 7 22.24 -7.84 -17.82
N GLY A 8 22.04 -8.87 -18.66
CA GLY A 8 22.70 -8.99 -19.96
C GLY A 8 24.16 -9.47 -19.91
N GLU A 9 24.71 -9.79 -18.74
CA GLU A 9 26.07 -10.31 -18.61
C GLU A 9 26.20 -11.70 -19.25
N VAL A 10 27.33 -11.96 -19.91
CA VAL A 10 27.64 -13.28 -20.49
C VAL A 10 27.89 -14.28 -19.36
N ILE A 11 27.22 -15.41 -19.42
CA ILE A 11 27.27 -16.48 -18.41
C ILE A 11 27.54 -17.84 -19.00
N PRO A 12 28.02 -18.79 -18.20
CA PRO A 12 28.25 -20.15 -18.64
C PRO A 12 27.03 -20.83 -19.24
N GLU A 13 27.28 -21.75 -20.16
CA GLU A 13 26.23 -22.55 -20.77
C GLU A 13 25.44 -23.34 -19.70
N GLY A 14 24.11 -23.40 -19.85
CA GLY A 14 23.25 -24.05 -18.87
C GLY A 14 22.73 -23.15 -17.74
N LYS A 15 23.24 -21.91 -17.60
CA LYS A 15 22.69 -20.93 -16.65
C LYS A 15 21.80 -19.91 -17.35
N GLN A 16 20.81 -19.41 -16.63
CA GLN A 16 19.92 -18.33 -17.10
C GLN A 16 20.20 -17.00 -16.38
N VAL A 17 20.84 -17.04 -15.21
CA VAL A 17 21.11 -15.89 -14.34
C VAL A 17 22.57 -15.92 -13.89
N CYS A 18 23.26 -14.77 -13.90
CA CYS A 18 24.62 -14.67 -13.35
C CYS A 18 24.60 -14.73 -11.81
N HIS A 19 25.75 -15.08 -11.23
CA HIS A 19 25.89 -15.22 -9.78
C HIS A 19 25.50 -13.97 -8.99
N ASN A 20 25.75 -12.77 -9.52
CA ASN A 20 25.38 -11.52 -8.87
C ASN A 20 23.87 -11.27 -8.89
N CYS A 21 23.19 -11.61 -9.99
CA CYS A 21 21.74 -11.52 -10.10
C CYS A 21 21.04 -12.63 -9.31
N GLU A 22 21.61 -13.84 -9.29
CA GLU A 22 21.14 -14.96 -8.48
C GLU A 22 21.10 -14.60 -6.98
N ARG A 23 22.13 -13.91 -6.47
CA ARG A 23 22.15 -13.39 -5.10
C ARG A 23 21.12 -12.30 -4.84
N LYS A 24 20.74 -11.51 -5.87
CA LYS A 24 19.76 -10.44 -5.75
C LYS A 24 18.32 -10.92 -5.90
N VAL A 25 18.09 -11.90 -6.76
CA VAL A 25 16.76 -12.38 -7.16
C VAL A 25 16.37 -13.68 -6.45
N GLY A 26 17.34 -14.51 -6.07
CA GLY A 26 17.10 -15.86 -5.56
C GLY A 26 17.14 -16.02 -4.04
N ALA A 27 17.56 -15.02 -3.30
CA ALA A 27 17.61 -15.12 -1.84
C ALA A 27 16.27 -14.73 -1.22
N ILE A 28 15.48 -15.71 -0.82
CA ILE A 28 14.37 -15.49 0.10
C ILE A 28 14.99 -15.02 1.43
N LYS A 29 14.65 -13.79 1.84
CA LYS A 29 15.12 -13.25 3.13
C LYS A 29 14.59 -14.10 4.27
N ASP A 30 15.49 -14.53 5.14
CA ASP A 30 15.15 -15.26 6.35
C ASP A 30 14.79 -14.26 7.47
N SER A 31 13.60 -14.43 8.07
CA SER A 31 13.17 -13.67 9.24
C SER A 31 13.65 -14.29 10.58
N GLY A 32 14.32 -15.44 10.54
CA GLY A 32 14.83 -16.18 11.71
C GLY A 32 13.76 -17.09 12.31
N GLU A 33 12.69 -16.53 12.86
CA GLU A 33 11.61 -17.31 13.48
C GLU A 33 10.64 -17.89 12.45
N ARG A 34 10.03 -19.01 12.79
CA ARG A 34 9.12 -19.76 11.93
C ARG A 34 7.78 -20.02 12.61
N THR A 35 6.70 -19.85 11.86
CA THR A 35 5.40 -20.45 12.18
C THR A 35 5.39 -21.89 11.73
N ARG A 36 5.01 -22.80 12.64
CA ARG A 36 4.83 -24.24 12.37
C ARG A 36 3.36 -24.56 12.35
N PHE A 37 2.93 -25.31 11.36
CA PHE A 37 1.55 -25.77 11.19
C PHE A 37 1.43 -27.23 11.64
N GLU A 38 0.23 -27.65 12.00
CA GLU A 38 -0.07 -29.04 12.39
C GLU A 38 0.29 -30.06 11.30
N THR A 39 0.26 -29.64 10.03
CA THR A 39 0.68 -30.44 8.88
C THR A 39 2.19 -30.69 8.81
N GLY A 40 2.98 -30.04 9.67
CA GLY A 40 4.43 -30.06 9.63
C GLY A 40 5.06 -28.99 8.70
N ALA A 41 4.25 -28.26 7.93
CA ALA A 41 4.74 -27.15 7.11
C ALA A 41 5.27 -26.02 7.98
N VAL A 42 6.24 -25.28 7.47
CA VAL A 42 6.82 -24.11 8.14
C VAL A 42 6.87 -22.91 7.19
N ARG A 43 6.66 -21.72 7.76
CA ARG A 43 6.80 -20.43 7.06
C ARG A 43 7.44 -19.42 7.99
N ASP A 44 7.92 -18.32 7.40
CA ASP A 44 8.33 -17.15 8.16
C ASP A 44 7.20 -16.65 9.06
N MET A 45 7.56 -16.16 10.24
CA MET A 45 6.59 -15.68 11.21
C MET A 45 5.65 -14.62 10.60
N HIS A 46 4.36 -14.76 10.87
CA HIS A 46 3.32 -13.86 10.35
C HIS A 46 3.06 -12.68 11.27
N GLU A 47 3.30 -12.84 12.56
CA GLU A 47 3.00 -11.82 13.58
C GLU A 47 3.63 -10.47 13.22
N GLY A 48 2.87 -9.40 13.38
CA GLY A 48 3.29 -8.04 13.09
C GLY A 48 3.26 -7.62 11.61
N LYS A 49 2.95 -8.55 10.68
CA LYS A 49 2.90 -8.26 9.22
C LYS A 49 1.51 -7.81 8.74
N GLY A 50 0.53 -7.76 9.62
CA GLY A 50 -0.87 -7.49 9.29
C GLY A 50 -1.58 -8.72 8.72
N ASP A 51 -2.91 -8.68 8.71
CA ASP A 51 -3.77 -9.74 8.18
C ASP A 51 -4.53 -9.24 6.94
N MET A 52 -3.88 -9.34 5.78
CA MET A 52 -4.43 -8.89 4.50
C MET A 52 -5.66 -9.72 4.08
N ALA A 53 -5.71 -11.00 4.47
CA ALA A 53 -6.81 -11.90 4.10
C ALA A 53 -8.12 -11.56 4.83
N SER A 54 -8.04 -10.90 5.99
CA SER A 54 -9.21 -10.45 6.75
C SER A 54 -9.81 -9.13 6.24
N LEU A 55 -9.18 -8.46 5.28
CA LEU A 55 -9.75 -7.24 4.71
C LEU A 55 -11.05 -7.54 3.94
N PRO A 56 -12.07 -6.67 4.05
CA PRO A 56 -13.35 -6.87 3.38
C PRO A 56 -13.19 -6.71 1.85
N ASN A 57 -13.03 -7.81 1.13
CA ASN A 57 -12.66 -7.80 -0.28
C ASN A 57 -13.68 -7.07 -1.18
N ALA A 58 -14.98 -7.18 -0.91
CA ALA A 58 -16.00 -6.47 -1.68
C ALA A 58 -15.87 -4.94 -1.52
N ALA A 59 -15.58 -4.47 -0.30
CA ALA A 59 -15.33 -3.07 -0.03
C ALA A 59 -14.03 -2.58 -0.70
N ILE A 60 -12.98 -3.39 -0.65
CA ILE A 60 -11.70 -3.07 -1.31
C ILE A 60 -11.87 -3.00 -2.83
N LEU A 61 -12.60 -3.94 -3.45
CA LEU A 61 -12.92 -3.88 -4.89
C LEU A 61 -13.73 -2.64 -5.26
N ARG A 62 -14.73 -2.27 -4.45
CA ARG A 62 -15.50 -1.04 -4.62
C ARG A 62 -14.61 0.19 -4.55
N LEU A 63 -13.75 0.27 -3.52
CA LEU A 63 -12.79 1.35 -3.35
C LEU A 63 -11.81 1.43 -4.51
N SER A 64 -11.34 0.30 -5.05
CA SER A 64 -10.41 0.28 -6.17
C SER A 64 -10.98 0.94 -7.43
N LYS A 65 -12.29 0.88 -7.66
CA LYS A 65 -12.96 1.60 -8.76
C LYS A 65 -12.90 3.11 -8.57
N HIS A 66 -12.98 3.58 -7.34
CA HIS A 66 -12.80 5.01 -7.03
C HIS A 66 -11.37 5.46 -7.37
N TYR A 67 -10.35 4.66 -7.03
CA TYR A 67 -8.96 4.91 -7.41
C TYR A 67 -8.76 4.93 -8.93
N GLU A 68 -9.40 4.02 -9.66
CA GLU A 68 -9.37 4.00 -11.13
C GLU A 68 -9.96 5.29 -11.73
N ASN A 69 -11.11 5.74 -11.23
CA ASN A 69 -11.75 6.98 -11.67
C ASN A 69 -10.90 8.21 -11.35
N GLY A 70 -10.28 8.25 -10.18
CA GLY A 70 -9.33 9.29 -9.80
C GLY A 70 -8.09 9.30 -10.72
N ALA A 71 -7.59 8.14 -11.09
CA ALA A 71 -6.46 8.02 -12.01
C ALA A 71 -6.79 8.56 -13.41
N LYS A 72 -8.00 8.34 -13.90
CA LYS A 72 -8.47 8.92 -15.17
C LYS A 72 -8.54 10.45 -15.14
N LYS A 73 -8.88 11.02 -13.99
CA LYS A 73 -9.05 12.48 -13.83
C LYS A 73 -7.73 13.20 -13.54
N TYR A 74 -6.89 12.67 -12.67
CA TYR A 74 -5.72 13.35 -12.11
C TYR A 74 -4.38 12.67 -12.45
N GLY A 75 -4.41 11.50 -13.07
CA GLY A 75 -3.25 10.64 -13.27
C GLY A 75 -3.08 9.64 -12.12
N ARG A 76 -2.54 8.47 -12.49
CA ARG A 76 -2.25 7.39 -11.54
C ARG A 76 -1.22 7.88 -10.50
N TRP A 77 -1.47 7.57 -9.24
CA TRP A 77 -0.62 7.95 -8.09
C TRP A 77 -0.51 9.47 -7.84
N ASN A 78 -1.41 10.28 -8.37
CA ASN A 78 -1.40 11.71 -8.10
C ASN A 78 -1.35 12.06 -6.61
N TYR A 79 -2.10 11.32 -5.77
CA TYR A 79 -2.13 11.53 -4.31
C TYR A 79 -0.77 11.33 -3.65
N THR A 80 0.13 10.52 -4.23
CA THR A 80 1.47 10.25 -3.68
C THR A 80 2.42 11.44 -3.78
N LYS A 81 2.07 12.45 -4.54
CA LYS A 81 2.85 13.70 -4.64
C LYS A 81 2.85 14.51 -3.34
N GLY A 82 1.92 14.20 -2.46
CA GLY A 82 1.74 14.87 -1.18
C GLY A 82 0.57 15.85 -1.20
N ILE A 83 -0.36 15.64 -0.27
CA ILE A 83 -1.52 16.51 -0.02
C ILE A 83 -1.59 16.70 1.50
N PRO A 84 -1.80 17.91 2.01
CA PRO A 84 -1.96 18.14 3.45
C PRO A 84 -3.04 17.24 4.06
N VAL A 85 -2.78 16.70 5.24
CA VAL A 85 -3.70 15.79 5.93
C VAL A 85 -5.05 16.44 6.15
N SER A 86 -5.08 17.74 6.50
CA SER A 86 -6.33 18.50 6.68
C SER A 86 -7.20 18.49 5.42
N SER A 87 -6.62 18.56 4.22
CA SER A 87 -7.36 18.51 2.95
C SER A 87 -8.05 17.15 2.75
N PHE A 88 -7.40 16.07 3.10
CA PHE A 88 -8.00 14.73 3.08
C PHE A 88 -9.14 14.62 4.08
N ILE A 89 -8.93 15.07 5.33
CA ILE A 89 -9.95 14.99 6.39
C ILE A 89 -11.17 15.83 6.03
N ASP A 90 -10.95 17.06 5.55
CA ASP A 90 -12.03 17.96 5.12
C ASP A 90 -12.86 17.31 3.97
N SER A 91 -12.21 16.73 2.98
CA SER A 91 -12.91 16.04 1.89
C SER A 91 -13.65 14.79 2.36
N ALA A 92 -13.05 14.00 3.27
CA ALA A 92 -13.70 12.84 3.86
C ALA A 92 -14.99 13.22 4.57
N LEU A 93 -14.95 14.27 5.40
CA LEU A 93 -16.12 14.76 6.13
C LEU A 93 -17.22 15.24 5.17
N ARG A 94 -16.90 16.01 4.12
CA ARG A 94 -17.90 16.43 3.13
C ARG A 94 -18.58 15.22 2.48
N HIS A 95 -17.85 14.20 2.09
CA HIS A 95 -18.44 12.99 1.51
C HIS A 95 -19.30 12.21 2.49
N ILE A 96 -18.89 12.14 3.77
CA ILE A 96 -19.69 11.51 4.82
C ILE A 96 -21.02 12.27 5.01
N PHE A 97 -21.00 13.61 5.09
CA PHE A 97 -22.20 14.41 5.22
C PHE A 97 -23.13 14.27 4.01
N LYS A 98 -22.61 14.31 2.79
CA LYS A 98 -23.40 14.07 1.58
C LYS A 98 -24.07 12.69 1.59
N TYR A 99 -23.35 11.67 2.02
CA TYR A 99 -23.92 10.34 2.17
C TYR A 99 -25.06 10.30 3.18
N LEU A 100 -24.88 10.94 4.33
CA LEU A 100 -25.93 11.05 5.37
C LEU A 100 -27.17 11.82 4.89
N ASP A 101 -26.97 12.82 4.02
CA ASP A 101 -28.06 13.60 3.40
C ASP A 101 -28.71 12.88 2.21
N GLY A 102 -28.27 11.67 1.88
CA GLY A 102 -28.88 10.85 0.82
C GLY A 102 -28.45 11.22 -0.60
N TRP A 103 -27.34 11.93 -0.78
CA TRP A 103 -26.79 12.23 -2.11
C TRP A 103 -26.29 10.95 -2.79
N ASP A 104 -26.59 10.78 -4.07
CA ASP A 104 -26.28 9.62 -4.89
C ASP A 104 -25.62 9.98 -6.24
N ASP A 105 -25.16 11.22 -6.39
CA ASP A 105 -24.48 11.71 -7.59
C ASP A 105 -23.09 11.08 -7.82
N GLU A 106 -22.49 10.53 -6.76
CA GLU A 106 -21.25 9.75 -6.80
C GLU A 106 -21.17 8.74 -5.64
N ASP A 107 -20.17 7.85 -5.65
CA ASP A 107 -19.94 6.92 -4.54
C ASP A 107 -19.26 7.63 -3.36
N HIS A 108 -20.04 8.34 -2.56
CA HIS A 108 -19.54 9.14 -1.44
C HIS A 108 -18.83 8.31 -0.36
N ILE A 109 -19.25 7.07 -0.13
CA ILE A 109 -18.57 6.18 0.83
C ILE A 109 -17.17 5.81 0.34
N SER A 110 -17.01 5.43 -0.92
CA SER A 110 -15.69 5.17 -1.49
C SER A 110 -14.83 6.43 -1.53
N ALA A 111 -15.41 7.59 -1.84
CA ALA A 111 -14.71 8.86 -1.82
C ALA A 111 -14.21 9.22 -0.40
N ALA A 112 -15.05 9.01 0.62
CA ALA A 112 -14.65 9.21 2.02
C ALA A 112 -13.51 8.25 2.40
N ALA A 113 -13.63 6.96 2.06
CA ALA A 113 -12.59 5.95 2.33
C ALA A 113 -11.27 6.29 1.63
N PHE A 114 -11.31 6.71 0.37
CA PHE A 114 -10.12 7.19 -0.37
C PHE A 114 -9.40 8.30 0.39
N ASN A 115 -10.13 9.29 0.88
CA ASN A 115 -9.55 10.42 1.61
C ASN A 115 -8.97 9.99 2.97
N ILE A 116 -9.61 9.07 3.69
CA ILE A 116 -9.07 8.52 4.94
C ILE A 116 -7.77 7.75 4.68
N LEU A 117 -7.74 6.90 3.67
CA LEU A 117 -6.52 6.18 3.29
C LEU A 117 -5.41 7.15 2.84
N GLY A 118 -5.77 8.22 2.14
CA GLY A 118 -4.83 9.29 1.79
C GLY A 118 -4.20 9.95 3.00
N ALA A 119 -5.00 10.27 4.02
CA ALA A 119 -4.51 10.80 5.29
C ALA A 119 -3.56 9.82 5.99
N MET A 120 -3.92 8.54 6.07
CA MET A 120 -3.07 7.48 6.65
C MET A 120 -1.73 7.35 5.91
N GLU A 121 -1.75 7.42 4.57
CA GLU A 121 -0.54 7.35 3.74
C GLU A 121 0.38 8.56 3.97
N MET A 122 -0.20 9.76 4.13
CA MET A 122 0.59 10.96 4.46
C MET A 122 1.21 10.85 5.85
N GLU A 123 0.46 10.41 6.86
CA GLU A 123 1.01 10.17 8.20
C GLU A 123 2.19 9.19 8.18
N ALA A 124 2.13 8.17 7.33
CA ALA A 124 3.19 7.17 7.21
C ALA A 124 4.44 7.67 6.48
N LYS A 125 4.28 8.46 5.41
CA LYS A 125 5.37 8.79 4.46
C LYS A 125 5.74 10.26 4.38
N HIS A 126 4.84 11.17 4.78
CA HIS A 126 4.96 12.61 4.65
C HIS A 126 4.57 13.32 5.94
N LYS A 127 5.32 13.09 7.00
CA LYS A 127 5.04 13.66 8.34
C LYS A 127 4.98 15.19 8.32
N GLU A 128 5.68 15.83 7.41
CA GLU A 128 5.67 17.28 7.18
C GLU A 128 4.31 17.80 6.68
N LEU A 129 3.45 16.92 6.17
CA LEU A 129 2.11 17.26 5.70
C LEU A 129 1.01 17.08 6.76
N ILE A 130 1.38 16.71 7.99
CA ILE A 130 0.47 16.66 9.14
C ILE A 130 0.28 18.10 9.63
N ASP A 131 -0.69 18.78 9.07
CA ASP A 131 -0.98 20.21 9.28
C ASP A 131 -2.15 20.49 10.23
N ILE A 132 -2.51 19.50 11.06
CA ILE A 132 -3.54 19.63 12.09
C ILE A 132 -2.85 19.94 13.41
N PRO A 133 -3.05 21.14 14.00
CA PRO A 133 -2.29 21.59 15.17
C PRO A 133 -2.30 20.63 16.37
N THR A 134 -3.42 19.95 16.59
CA THR A 134 -3.56 18.97 17.68
C THR A 134 -2.84 17.65 17.41
N ARG A 135 -2.35 17.45 16.19
CA ARG A 135 -1.63 16.25 15.74
C ARG A 135 -0.13 16.47 15.52
N GLU A 136 0.33 17.69 15.57
CA GLU A 136 1.78 17.98 15.43
C GLU A 136 2.61 17.23 16.46
N GLY A 137 3.68 16.60 16.03
CA GLY A 137 4.57 15.80 16.86
C GLY A 137 3.97 14.52 17.45
N LYS A 138 2.69 14.24 17.19
CA LYS A 138 2.00 13.02 17.61
C LYS A 138 1.96 12.01 16.46
N ASN A 139 3.02 11.30 16.31
CA ASN A 139 3.02 10.18 15.38
C ASN A 139 2.69 8.89 16.12
N THR A 140 1.54 8.34 15.87
CA THR A 140 1.05 7.12 16.50
C THR A 140 1.30 5.88 15.67
N PHE A 141 1.86 6.03 14.47
CA PHE A 141 2.08 4.93 13.55
C PHE A 141 3.49 4.96 12.96
N ASP A 142 4.32 4.00 13.38
CA ASP A 142 5.61 3.71 12.74
C ASP A 142 5.44 2.59 11.73
N TYR A 143 5.41 2.96 10.46
CA TYR A 143 5.47 2.00 9.36
C TYR A 143 6.93 1.56 9.19
N LYS A 144 7.24 0.34 9.62
CA LYS A 144 8.55 -0.31 9.42
C LYS A 144 8.51 -1.26 8.25
#